data_42aa4a4ff9ac8c53fe6934569e028f90
#
_entry.id   42aa4a4ff9ac8c53fe6934569e028f90
#
_cell.length_a   1.000
_cell.length_b   1.000
_cell.length_c   1.000
_cell.angle_alpha   90.00
_cell.angle_beta   90.00
_cell.angle_gamma   90.00
#
_symmetry.space_group_name_H-M   'P 1'
#
loop_
_entity.id
_entity.type
_entity.pdbx_description
1 polymer ?
#
loop_
_entity_poly.entity_id
_entity_poly.type
_entity_poly.pdbx_seq_one_letter_code
_entity_poly.pdbx_strand_id
1 'polypeptide(L)'
;MHPPHRLRITALILAVMGLSLGPGLSQQNKKKSFPDKFQEKWEKEGPNVRIKRHQDGSRTVFRRSPNDRTLVKRTWGINGAVKMIVVYRLNAQGAPLACKIYDGRESLLYKVSYGYSKTTGRLQAERMFDARALRTNPRTGKETPIRVMYYNYDAQGNPTAPEVYTFKEGKSAEEVFGAHGTFPRNNPFKP
;
A
#
# COMPACT_ATOMS: atom_id res chain seq x y z
N MET A 1 38.22 35.38 -25.69
CA MET A 1 38.74 34.00 -25.57
C MET A 1 39.69 33.95 -24.35
N HIS A 2 39.23 33.38 -23.24
CA HIS A 2 40.07 33.15 -22.05
C HIS A 2 39.79 31.70 -21.57
N PRO A 3 40.80 30.88 -21.29
CA PRO A 3 40.63 29.49 -20.85
C PRO A 3 40.39 29.42 -19.34
N PRO A 4 39.73 28.37 -18.84
CA PRO A 4 39.42 28.20 -17.42
C PRO A 4 40.56 27.62 -16.63
N HIS A 5 40.84 28.21 -15.47
CA HIS A 5 41.82 27.77 -14.48
C HIS A 5 41.42 26.42 -13.85
N ARG A 6 42.35 25.43 -13.99
CA ARG A 6 42.28 24.18 -13.25
C ARG A 6 42.92 24.36 -11.87
N LEU A 7 42.16 24.19 -10.82
CA LEU A 7 42.66 24.15 -9.45
C LEU A 7 43.14 22.73 -9.14
N ARG A 8 44.45 22.58 -8.94
CA ARG A 8 45.05 21.34 -8.43
C ARG A 8 45.06 21.40 -6.90
N ILE A 9 44.35 20.49 -6.24
CA ILE A 9 44.45 20.30 -4.80
C ILE A 9 45.48 19.19 -4.54
N THR A 10 46.58 19.58 -3.92
CA THR A 10 47.68 18.71 -3.49
C THR A 10 47.30 18.03 -2.19
N ALA A 11 47.35 16.69 -2.18
CA ALA A 11 47.16 15.89 -0.97
C ALA A 11 48.38 16.00 -0.06
N LEU A 12 48.19 16.41 1.18
CA LEU A 12 49.20 16.38 2.23
C LEU A 12 48.95 15.14 3.09
N ILE A 13 49.87 14.20 3.02
CA ILE A 13 49.94 13.00 3.88
C ILE A 13 50.70 13.39 5.14
N LEU A 14 50.06 13.31 6.29
CA LEU A 14 50.70 13.38 7.60
C LEU A 14 50.50 12.05 8.31
N ALA A 15 51.59 11.28 8.38
CA ALA A 15 51.69 10.10 9.21
C ALA A 15 51.98 10.53 10.64
N VAL A 16 51.20 10.15 11.60
CA VAL A 16 51.52 10.18 13.03
C VAL A 16 51.30 8.78 13.61
N MET A 17 52.41 8.13 13.93
CA MET A 17 52.42 6.94 14.79
C MET A 17 52.10 7.35 16.23
N GLY A 18 51.28 6.56 16.89
CA GLY A 18 51.05 6.70 18.33
C GLY A 18 50.24 5.53 18.87
N LEU A 19 50.93 4.63 19.50
CA LEU A 19 50.38 3.48 20.27
C LEU A 19 49.40 3.91 21.35
N SER A 20 48.28 3.19 21.51
CA SER A 20 47.85 2.70 22.84
C SER A 20 46.74 1.65 22.67
N LEU A 21 47.06 0.46 23.15
CA LEU A 21 46.13 -0.65 23.37
C LEU A 21 45.18 -0.30 24.53
N GLY A 22 43.90 -0.21 24.23
CA GLY A 22 42.85 -0.26 25.22
C GLY A 22 41.77 -1.26 24.74
N PRO A 23 41.29 -2.18 25.60
CA PRO A 23 40.23 -3.12 25.19
C PRO A 23 38.92 -2.37 25.03
N GLY A 24 38.59 -2.04 23.76
CA GLY A 24 37.32 -1.45 23.41
C GLY A 24 36.19 -2.41 23.72
N LEU A 25 35.40 -2.06 24.70
CA LEU A 25 34.07 -2.64 24.96
C LEU A 25 33.27 -2.56 23.67
N SER A 26 33.19 -3.67 22.97
CA SER A 26 32.20 -3.88 21.91
C SER A 26 30.80 -3.76 22.51
N GLN A 27 30.23 -2.57 22.47
CA GLN A 27 28.80 -2.41 22.66
C GLN A 27 28.10 -3.12 21.50
N GLN A 28 27.81 -4.39 21.70
CA GLN A 28 26.80 -5.09 20.91
C GLN A 28 25.47 -4.33 21.10
N ASN A 29 25.15 -3.49 20.13
CA ASN A 29 23.78 -3.02 19.93
C ASN A 29 22.89 -4.26 19.75
N LYS A 30 22.46 -4.86 20.85
CA LYS A 30 21.36 -5.81 20.85
C LYS A 30 20.16 -5.07 20.27
N LYS A 31 19.93 -5.23 18.96
CA LYS A 31 18.65 -4.94 18.35
C LYS A 31 17.62 -5.59 19.27
N LYS A 32 16.82 -4.80 19.97
CA LYS A 32 15.67 -5.30 20.74
C LYS A 32 14.81 -6.05 19.73
N SER A 33 14.91 -7.37 19.71
CA SER A 33 13.99 -8.21 18.96
C SER A 33 12.61 -7.98 19.56
N PHE A 34 11.69 -7.51 18.75
CA PHE A 34 10.28 -7.43 19.16
C PHE A 34 9.83 -8.84 19.55
N PRO A 35 9.00 -8.99 20.60
CA PRO A 35 8.50 -10.30 20.99
C PRO A 35 7.77 -10.95 19.80
N ASP A 36 7.89 -12.27 19.65
CA ASP A 36 7.32 -13.08 18.56
C ASP A 36 5.83 -12.82 18.26
N LYS A 37 5.09 -12.32 19.25
CA LYS A 37 3.69 -11.92 19.10
C LYS A 37 3.43 -10.79 18.07
N PHE A 38 4.48 -10.06 17.67
CA PHE A 38 4.40 -8.97 16.69
C PHE A 38 5.02 -9.33 15.34
N GLN A 39 5.31 -10.61 15.07
CA GLN A 39 5.70 -11.04 13.73
C GLN A 39 4.48 -11.09 12.81
N GLU A 40 4.67 -10.66 11.55
CA GLU A 40 3.64 -10.83 10.53
C GLU A 40 3.33 -12.30 10.31
N LYS A 41 2.07 -12.68 10.45
CA LYS A 41 1.65 -14.06 10.31
C LYS A 41 0.34 -14.17 9.52
N TRP A 42 0.31 -15.11 8.58
CA TRP A 42 -0.91 -15.52 7.91
C TRP A 42 -1.50 -16.76 8.57
N GLU A 43 -2.81 -16.72 8.81
CA GLU A 43 -3.60 -17.83 9.34
C GLU A 43 -4.73 -18.16 8.37
N LYS A 44 -5.09 -19.42 8.28
CA LYS A 44 -6.17 -19.93 7.46
C LYS A 44 -7.28 -20.44 8.35
N GLU A 45 -8.46 -19.87 8.24
CA GLU A 45 -9.65 -20.30 8.95
C GLU A 45 -10.70 -20.79 7.94
N GLY A 46 -10.61 -22.06 7.59
CA GLY A 46 -11.45 -22.67 6.55
C GLY A 46 -11.10 -22.21 5.11
N PRO A 47 -11.92 -22.58 4.12
CA PRO A 47 -11.64 -22.36 2.71
C PRO A 47 -11.74 -20.86 2.31
N ASN A 48 -12.65 -20.11 2.94
CA ASN A 48 -13.03 -18.77 2.52
C ASN A 48 -12.54 -17.65 3.46
N VAL A 49 -11.71 -17.98 4.47
CA VAL A 49 -11.20 -17.00 5.44
C VAL A 49 -9.69 -17.07 5.51
N ARG A 50 -9.05 -15.90 5.44
CA ARG A 50 -7.62 -15.68 5.69
C ARG A 50 -7.47 -14.56 6.68
N ILE A 51 -6.56 -14.71 7.64
CA ILE A 51 -6.28 -13.72 8.67
C ILE A 51 -4.82 -13.33 8.53
N LYS A 52 -4.55 -12.03 8.45
CA LYS A 52 -3.21 -11.46 8.55
C LYS A 52 -3.07 -10.76 9.90
N ARG A 53 -2.12 -11.21 10.72
CA ARG A 53 -1.68 -10.49 11.93
C ARG A 53 -0.52 -9.59 11.55
N HIS A 54 -0.57 -8.34 11.97
CA HIS A 54 0.41 -7.33 11.64
C HIS A 54 1.39 -7.12 12.81
N GLN A 55 2.58 -6.58 12.51
CA GLN A 55 3.62 -6.32 13.50
C GLN A 55 3.18 -5.33 14.59
N ASP A 56 2.26 -4.43 14.28
CA ASP A 56 1.68 -3.47 15.23
C ASP A 56 0.61 -4.08 16.16
N GLY A 57 0.38 -5.40 16.09
CA GLY A 57 -0.64 -6.10 16.85
C GLY A 57 -2.06 -5.98 16.29
N SER A 58 -2.26 -5.22 15.22
CA SER A 58 -3.53 -5.18 14.49
C SER A 58 -3.75 -6.47 13.69
N ARG A 59 -4.98 -6.70 13.24
CA ARG A 59 -5.29 -7.86 12.38
C ARG A 59 -6.21 -7.48 11.23
N THR A 60 -6.05 -8.16 10.10
CA THR A 60 -6.94 -8.06 8.96
C THR A 60 -7.52 -9.42 8.63
N VAL A 61 -8.83 -9.51 8.53
CA VAL A 61 -9.55 -10.71 8.09
C VAL A 61 -10.06 -10.48 6.68
N PHE A 62 -9.77 -11.44 5.82
CA PHE A 62 -10.28 -11.50 4.45
C PHE A 62 -11.30 -12.63 4.39
N ARG A 63 -12.52 -12.31 3.97
CA ARG A 63 -13.61 -13.28 3.79
C ARG A 63 -14.08 -13.22 2.34
N ARG A 64 -13.96 -14.35 1.64
CA ARG A 64 -14.44 -14.52 0.27
C ARG A 64 -15.85 -15.11 0.29
N SER A 65 -16.73 -14.63 -0.60
CA SER A 65 -18.04 -15.25 -0.80
C SER A 65 -17.90 -16.63 -1.47
N PRO A 66 -18.86 -17.56 -1.27
CA PRO A 66 -18.81 -18.88 -1.89
C PRO A 66 -18.78 -18.86 -3.43
N ASN A 67 -19.34 -17.83 -4.05
CA ASN A 67 -19.35 -17.65 -5.50
C ASN A 67 -18.15 -16.85 -6.05
N ASP A 68 -17.16 -16.57 -5.20
CA ASP A 68 -15.92 -15.81 -5.51
C ASP A 68 -16.12 -14.40 -6.10
N ARG A 69 -17.33 -13.83 -5.99
CA ARG A 69 -17.65 -12.51 -6.55
C ARG A 69 -17.45 -11.37 -5.57
N THR A 70 -17.33 -11.67 -4.29
CA THR A 70 -17.16 -10.67 -3.24
C THR A 70 -16.02 -11.06 -2.32
N LEU A 71 -15.18 -10.07 -1.98
CA LEU A 71 -14.15 -10.18 -0.96
C LEU A 71 -14.35 -9.07 0.06
N VAL A 72 -14.55 -9.41 1.32
CA VAL A 72 -14.60 -8.47 2.44
C VAL A 72 -13.27 -8.48 3.17
N LYS A 73 -12.63 -7.33 3.26
CA LYS A 73 -11.45 -7.08 4.08
C LYS A 73 -11.88 -6.27 5.28
N ARG A 74 -11.73 -6.78 6.49
CA ARG A 74 -12.02 -6.07 7.74
C ARG A 74 -10.75 -5.97 8.58
N THR A 75 -10.39 -4.76 8.99
CA THR A 75 -9.20 -4.48 9.78
C THR A 75 -9.59 -4.03 11.18
N TRP A 76 -8.99 -4.66 12.19
CA TRP A 76 -9.12 -4.31 13.60
C TRP A 76 -7.84 -3.70 14.12
N GLY A 77 -7.96 -2.72 14.98
CA GLY A 77 -6.83 -2.19 15.75
C GLY A 77 -6.40 -3.14 16.87
N ILE A 78 -5.29 -2.80 17.50
CA ILE A 78 -4.76 -3.52 18.67
C ILE A 78 -5.77 -3.57 19.85
N ASN A 79 -6.61 -2.56 19.98
CA ASN A 79 -7.68 -2.49 20.96
C ASN A 79 -8.93 -3.31 20.61
N GLY A 80 -8.90 -4.09 19.53
CA GLY A 80 -10.03 -4.90 19.05
C GLY A 80 -11.14 -4.11 18.35
N ALA A 81 -11.05 -2.80 18.24
CA ALA A 81 -12.04 -2.00 17.51
C ALA A 81 -11.85 -2.16 15.99
N VAL A 82 -12.97 -2.20 15.24
CA VAL A 82 -12.91 -2.18 13.79
C VAL A 82 -12.44 -0.80 13.33
N LYS A 83 -11.38 -0.76 12.54
CA LYS A 83 -10.83 0.47 11.95
C LYS A 83 -11.39 0.74 10.57
N MET A 84 -11.51 -0.31 9.76
CA MET A 84 -11.89 -0.16 8.36
C MET A 84 -12.50 -1.46 7.81
N ILE A 85 -13.47 -1.30 6.93
CA ILE A 85 -14.07 -2.39 6.15
C ILE A 85 -13.97 -2.02 4.68
N VAL A 86 -13.47 -2.95 3.86
CA VAL A 86 -13.45 -2.79 2.41
C VAL A 86 -14.17 -3.97 1.78
N VAL A 87 -15.17 -3.67 0.96
CA VAL A 87 -15.98 -4.67 0.25
C VAL A 87 -15.65 -4.58 -1.23
N TYR A 88 -14.97 -5.60 -1.76
CA TYR A 88 -14.63 -5.70 -3.18
C TYR A 88 -15.69 -6.50 -3.94
N ARG A 89 -16.05 -6.01 -5.11
CA ARG A 89 -16.71 -6.78 -6.15
C ARG A 89 -15.66 -7.28 -7.14
N LEU A 90 -15.64 -8.59 -7.39
CA LEU A 90 -14.64 -9.25 -8.21
C LEU A 90 -15.25 -9.74 -9.54
N ASN A 91 -14.40 -9.83 -10.57
CA ASN A 91 -14.75 -10.53 -11.82
C ASN A 91 -14.56 -12.06 -11.66
N ALA A 92 -14.79 -12.82 -12.74
CA ALA A 92 -14.66 -14.27 -12.74
C ALA A 92 -13.24 -14.75 -12.46
N GLN A 93 -12.24 -13.95 -12.80
CA GLN A 93 -10.81 -14.23 -12.59
C GLN A 93 -10.33 -13.78 -11.19
N GLY A 94 -11.24 -13.29 -10.33
CA GLY A 94 -10.92 -12.80 -8.98
C GLY A 94 -10.25 -11.43 -8.95
N ALA A 95 -10.24 -10.69 -10.06
CA ALA A 95 -9.72 -9.32 -10.10
C ALA A 95 -10.80 -8.31 -9.67
N PRO A 96 -10.45 -7.24 -8.92
CA PRO A 96 -11.42 -6.27 -8.43
C PRO A 96 -12.00 -5.43 -9.55
N LEU A 97 -13.32 -5.31 -9.61
CA LEU A 97 -14.04 -4.39 -10.50
C LEU A 97 -14.35 -3.06 -9.81
N ALA A 98 -14.67 -3.13 -8.54
CA ALA A 98 -14.96 -1.99 -7.70
C ALA A 98 -14.76 -2.36 -6.23
N CYS A 99 -14.60 -1.35 -5.36
CA CYS A 99 -14.78 -1.56 -3.94
C CYS A 99 -15.48 -0.37 -3.27
N LYS A 100 -16.05 -0.65 -2.09
CA LYS A 100 -16.58 0.34 -1.15
C LYS A 100 -15.76 0.28 0.12
N ILE A 101 -15.39 1.45 0.65
CA ILE A 101 -14.56 1.59 1.84
C ILE A 101 -15.39 2.26 2.91
N TYR A 102 -15.49 1.61 4.06
CA TYR A 102 -16.24 2.06 5.21
C TYR A 102 -15.30 2.27 6.40
N ASP A 103 -15.65 3.18 7.29
CA ASP A 103 -15.00 3.30 8.58
C ASP A 103 -15.41 2.17 9.54
N GLY A 104 -14.91 2.22 10.77
CA GLY A 104 -15.24 1.23 11.81
C GLY A 104 -16.68 1.25 12.31
N ARG A 105 -17.45 2.30 11.97
CA ARG A 105 -18.88 2.46 12.28
C ARG A 105 -19.79 2.12 11.09
N GLU A 106 -19.18 1.51 10.06
CA GLU A 106 -19.86 1.13 8.81
C GLU A 106 -20.39 2.31 7.97
N SER A 107 -19.89 3.54 8.22
CA SER A 107 -20.18 4.70 7.38
C SER A 107 -19.36 4.62 6.09
N LEU A 108 -20.02 4.75 4.93
CA LEU A 108 -19.37 4.71 3.62
C LEU A 108 -18.50 5.98 3.43
N LEU A 109 -17.21 5.80 3.26
CA LEU A 109 -16.25 6.88 3.05
C LEU A 109 -15.93 7.09 1.58
N TYR A 110 -15.63 5.99 0.86
CA TYR A 110 -15.16 6.05 -0.52
C TYR A 110 -15.73 4.92 -1.37
N LYS A 111 -15.87 5.22 -2.67
CA LYS A 111 -16.10 4.23 -3.74
C LYS A 111 -14.86 4.19 -4.61
N VAL A 112 -14.45 3.01 -5.06
CA VAL A 112 -13.31 2.83 -5.97
C VAL A 112 -13.76 2.01 -7.17
N SER A 113 -13.33 2.40 -8.38
CA SER A 113 -13.49 1.62 -9.60
C SER A 113 -12.12 1.27 -10.20
N TYR A 114 -12.02 0.07 -10.78
CA TYR A 114 -10.82 -0.44 -11.41
C TYR A 114 -11.02 -0.58 -12.90
N GLY A 115 -10.09 -0.06 -13.69
CA GLY A 115 -10.10 -0.13 -15.14
C GLY A 115 -8.99 -1.04 -15.66
N TYR A 116 -9.32 -1.93 -16.58
CA TYR A 116 -8.39 -2.91 -17.15
C TYR A 116 -8.22 -2.68 -18.66
N SER A 117 -7.02 -2.97 -19.15
CA SER A 117 -6.75 -3.03 -20.58
C SER A 117 -7.60 -4.11 -21.23
N LYS A 118 -8.31 -3.77 -22.30
CA LYS A 118 -9.08 -4.74 -23.08
C LYS A 118 -8.18 -5.75 -23.79
N THR A 119 -6.98 -5.31 -24.19
CA THR A 119 -6.03 -6.12 -24.95
C THR A 119 -5.23 -7.06 -24.06
N THR A 120 -4.71 -6.57 -22.92
CA THR A 120 -3.79 -7.33 -22.08
C THR A 120 -4.43 -7.85 -20.79
N GLY A 121 -5.63 -7.39 -20.43
CA GLY A 121 -6.28 -7.70 -19.16
C GLY A 121 -5.59 -7.09 -17.94
N ARG A 122 -4.52 -6.28 -18.11
CA ARG A 122 -3.78 -5.67 -17.00
C ARG A 122 -4.54 -4.49 -16.42
N LEU A 123 -4.39 -4.29 -15.11
CA LEU A 123 -4.94 -3.12 -14.42
C LEU A 123 -4.28 -1.85 -14.96
N GLN A 124 -5.09 -0.91 -15.47
CA GLN A 124 -4.61 0.36 -16.00
C GLN A 124 -4.90 1.55 -15.11
N ALA A 125 -6.04 1.52 -14.42
CA ALA A 125 -6.44 2.66 -13.60
C ALA A 125 -7.24 2.24 -12.38
N GLU A 126 -7.05 3.00 -11.29
CA GLU A 126 -7.89 3.00 -10.11
C GLU A 126 -8.43 4.41 -9.93
N ARG A 127 -9.76 4.56 -9.76
CA ARG A 127 -10.42 5.85 -9.54
C ARG A 127 -11.16 5.79 -8.22
N MET A 128 -10.81 6.74 -7.32
CA MET A 128 -11.45 6.87 -6.02
C MET A 128 -12.39 8.08 -6.00
N PHE A 129 -13.57 7.88 -5.45
CA PHE A 129 -14.62 8.88 -5.30
C PHE A 129 -14.98 9.06 -3.83
N ASP A 130 -15.20 10.29 -3.39
CA ASP A 130 -15.71 10.57 -2.04
C ASP A 130 -17.21 10.23 -2.00
N ALA A 131 -17.62 9.32 -1.13
CA ALA A 131 -19.02 8.91 -1.04
C ALA A 131 -19.88 9.89 -0.22
N ARG A 132 -19.23 10.80 0.53
CA ARG A 132 -19.91 11.80 1.39
C ARG A 132 -20.13 13.14 0.68
N ALA A 133 -19.38 13.40 -0.40
CA ALA A 133 -19.48 14.63 -1.18
C ALA A 133 -19.46 14.31 -2.67
N LEU A 134 -20.65 14.31 -3.29
CA LEU A 134 -20.78 14.10 -4.72
C LEU A 134 -20.15 15.30 -5.47
N ARG A 135 -19.18 15.00 -6.32
CA ARG A 135 -18.52 15.97 -7.19
C ARG A 135 -18.79 15.57 -8.63
N THR A 136 -19.45 16.44 -9.38
CA THR A 136 -19.77 16.19 -10.79
C THR A 136 -19.00 17.12 -11.69
N ASN A 137 -18.57 16.61 -12.83
CA ASN A 137 -18.03 17.41 -13.91
C ASN A 137 -19.18 18.21 -14.57
N PRO A 138 -19.17 19.56 -14.60
CA PRO A 138 -20.28 20.35 -15.11
C PRO A 138 -20.53 20.15 -16.61
N ARG A 139 -19.51 19.73 -17.39
CA ARG A 139 -19.66 19.47 -18.82
C ARG A 139 -20.28 18.10 -19.13
N THR A 140 -19.99 17.09 -18.32
CA THR A 140 -20.35 15.70 -18.65
C THR A 140 -21.38 15.10 -17.71
N GLY A 141 -21.71 15.77 -16.61
CA GLY A 141 -22.58 15.25 -15.55
C GLY A 141 -21.99 14.02 -14.79
N LYS A 142 -20.79 13.57 -15.16
CA LYS A 142 -20.16 12.39 -14.55
C LYS A 142 -19.53 12.74 -13.22
N GLU A 143 -19.57 11.78 -12.28
CA GLU A 143 -18.90 11.90 -11.00
C GLU A 143 -17.37 12.04 -11.20
N THR A 144 -16.78 13.05 -10.55
CA THR A 144 -15.34 13.34 -10.63
C THR A 144 -14.61 12.62 -9.49
N PRO A 145 -13.58 11.82 -9.77
CA PRO A 145 -12.80 11.18 -8.74
C PRO A 145 -12.01 12.21 -7.92
N ILE A 146 -11.74 11.91 -6.67
CA ILE A 146 -10.82 12.68 -5.81
C ILE A 146 -9.37 12.24 -6.02
N ARG A 147 -9.15 11.02 -6.50
CA ARG A 147 -7.84 10.46 -6.82
C ARG A 147 -7.96 9.51 -8.01
N VAL A 148 -6.98 9.58 -8.91
CA VAL A 148 -6.76 8.60 -9.97
C VAL A 148 -5.34 8.09 -9.87
N MET A 149 -5.18 6.78 -9.99
CA MET A 149 -3.88 6.11 -10.07
C MET A 149 -3.82 5.37 -11.41
N TYR A 150 -2.79 5.66 -12.21
CA TYR A 150 -2.50 4.95 -13.45
C TYR A 150 -1.35 3.97 -13.23
N TYR A 151 -1.54 2.74 -13.68
CA TYR A 151 -0.56 1.67 -13.56
C TYR A 151 0.18 1.51 -14.87
N ASN A 152 1.49 1.69 -14.81
CA ASN A 152 2.40 1.56 -15.94
C ASN A 152 3.15 0.23 -15.86
N TYR A 153 3.58 -0.26 -17.01
CA TYR A 153 4.29 -1.53 -17.14
C TYR A 153 5.48 -1.35 -18.05
N ASP A 154 6.60 -2.01 -17.74
CA ASP A 154 7.78 -2.05 -18.61
C ASP A 154 7.53 -2.94 -19.86
N ALA A 155 8.53 -2.99 -20.75
CA ALA A 155 8.45 -3.80 -21.97
C ALA A 155 8.29 -5.31 -21.69
N GLN A 156 8.75 -5.78 -20.53
CA GLN A 156 8.62 -7.16 -20.07
C GLN A 156 7.27 -7.42 -19.39
N GLY A 157 6.51 -6.35 -19.14
CA GLY A 157 5.18 -6.42 -18.52
C GLY A 157 5.19 -6.44 -17.00
N ASN A 158 6.29 -6.09 -16.36
CA ASN A 158 6.37 -5.90 -14.94
C ASN A 158 5.78 -4.54 -14.56
N PRO A 159 5.07 -4.43 -13.43
CA PRO A 159 4.55 -3.15 -12.98
C PRO A 159 5.69 -2.21 -12.58
N THR A 160 5.64 -0.97 -13.08
CA THR A 160 6.51 0.13 -12.66
C THR A 160 5.81 0.99 -11.60
N ALA A 161 6.45 2.09 -11.18
CA ALA A 161 5.83 3.02 -10.25
C ALA A 161 4.56 3.62 -10.87
N PRO A 162 3.41 3.61 -10.15
CA PRO A 162 2.18 4.19 -10.67
C PRO A 162 2.24 5.71 -10.63
N GLU A 163 1.55 6.35 -11.58
CA GLU A 163 1.30 7.80 -11.55
C GLU A 163 0.04 8.08 -10.74
N VAL A 164 0.14 8.99 -9.76
CA VAL A 164 -0.96 9.32 -8.85
C VAL A 164 -1.37 10.78 -9.02
N TYR A 165 -2.65 11.00 -9.34
CA TYR A 165 -3.26 12.32 -9.42
C TYR A 165 -4.30 12.47 -8.32
N THR A 166 -4.13 13.50 -7.47
CA THR A 166 -5.08 13.85 -6.42
C THR A 166 -5.78 15.15 -6.77
N PHE A 167 -7.11 15.14 -6.80
CA PHE A 167 -7.95 16.28 -7.21
C PHE A 167 -8.58 17.01 -6.01
N LYS A 168 -8.23 16.60 -4.79
CA LYS A 168 -8.64 17.24 -3.54
C LYS A 168 -7.48 17.11 -2.56
N GLU A 169 -7.16 18.20 -1.89
CA GLU A 169 -6.34 18.15 -0.68
C GLU A 169 -7.05 17.23 0.33
N GLY A 170 -6.36 16.27 0.87
CA GLY A 170 -6.95 15.28 1.75
C GLY A 170 -5.95 14.24 2.19
N LYS A 171 -6.47 13.29 2.93
CA LYS A 171 -5.71 12.18 3.53
C LYS A 171 -4.90 11.42 2.49
N SER A 172 -3.69 11.02 2.86
CA SER A 172 -2.84 10.17 2.02
C SER A 172 -3.51 8.81 1.74
N ALA A 173 -3.03 8.09 0.74
CA ALA A 173 -3.49 6.73 0.48
C ALA A 173 -3.32 5.83 1.71
N GLU A 174 -2.27 6.06 2.48
CA GLU A 174 -1.95 5.32 3.70
C GLU A 174 -2.94 5.62 4.83
N GLU A 175 -3.36 6.89 5.01
CA GLU A 175 -4.39 7.26 5.97
C GLU A 175 -5.78 6.69 5.60
N VAL A 176 -6.09 6.60 4.30
CA VAL A 176 -7.38 6.08 3.83
C VAL A 176 -7.42 4.57 3.82
N PHE A 177 -6.33 3.92 3.41
CA PHE A 177 -6.27 2.47 3.20
C PHE A 177 -5.49 1.74 4.30
N GLY A 178 -4.86 2.49 5.23
CA GLY A 178 -3.91 1.98 6.19
C GLY A 178 -2.58 1.58 5.53
N ALA A 179 -1.58 1.28 6.35
CA ALA A 179 -0.23 0.92 5.92
C ALA A 179 -0.16 -0.32 4.99
N HIS A 180 -1.28 -1.03 4.82
CA HIS A 180 -1.32 -2.32 4.13
C HIS A 180 -1.97 -2.26 2.74
N GLY A 181 -2.24 -1.05 2.23
CA GLY A 181 -2.72 -0.85 0.86
C GLY A 181 -4.18 -1.22 0.59
N THR A 182 -4.66 -0.89 -0.61
CA THR A 182 -6.07 -1.02 -1.03
C THR A 182 -6.49 -2.45 -1.34
N PHE A 183 -5.66 -3.14 -2.10
CA PHE A 183 -5.88 -4.52 -2.49
C PHE A 183 -4.58 -5.28 -2.28
N PRO A 184 -4.59 -6.47 -1.69
CA PRO A 184 -3.38 -7.27 -1.61
C PRO A 184 -2.86 -7.48 -3.04
N ARG A 185 -1.61 -7.10 -3.30
CA ARG A 185 -0.96 -7.34 -4.61
C ARG A 185 -1.07 -8.80 -5.02
N ASN A 186 -1.07 -9.68 -4.02
CA ASN A 186 -1.38 -11.09 -4.19
C ASN A 186 -2.73 -11.35 -3.53
N ASN A 187 -3.71 -11.79 -4.29
CA ASN A 187 -4.97 -12.25 -3.74
C ASN A 187 -4.68 -13.37 -2.73
N PRO A 188 -5.05 -13.25 -1.43
CA PRO A 188 -4.72 -14.24 -0.41
C PRO A 188 -5.40 -15.59 -0.62
N PHE A 189 -6.30 -15.70 -1.61
CA PHE A 189 -7.01 -16.92 -2.01
C PHE A 189 -6.49 -17.52 -3.33
N LYS A 190 -5.54 -16.86 -4.01
CA LYS A 190 -4.82 -17.49 -5.13
C LYS A 190 -3.70 -18.37 -4.57
N PRO A 191 -3.47 -19.56 -5.17
CA PRO A 191 -2.33 -20.40 -4.83
C PRO A 191 -1.00 -19.74 -5.11
#